data_26e21ea18aafe5f127aed05706e70ec2
#
_entry.id   26e21ea18aafe5f127aed05706e70ec2
#
_cell.length_a   1.000
_cell.length_b   1.000
_cell.length_c   1.000
_cell.angle_alpha   90.00
_cell.angle_beta   90.00
_cell.angle_gamma   90.00
#
_symmetry.space_group_name_H-M   'P 1'
#
loop_
_entity.id
_entity.type
_entity.pdbx_description
1 polymer ?
#
loop_
_entity_poly.entity_id
_entity_poly.type
_entity_poly.pdbx_seq_one_letter_code
_entity_poly.pdbx_strand_id
1 'polypeptide(L)'
;DMAFAGDFDTVTKYKKSMAPTYYSFNIGKVHYVVIDDIDCKNTGANTSASRKYDDSVVNEQLEWLKKDLSFVPKSTPLVITMHAPVYNDSNNNSLNNASAFEQIISGYTTHFWTGHTHKMYNVDKLSSKKIFEHNAGAVCATWWWTGHLTSGMHIAQDGAPGGYSIVDVTGTDFEWCFKGTGRDISHQFRTYDRNQIVMTAEKFVPSNKQSASNNKAFEDAAKDWIGPNDGNYVYINVWNYDPKWTIEVKEDGKALTVERVTIKDPLHLISYNAKTPTGGFGTTTTKHMFRVKASSATSTLEIKVVDRFGNIYTESMTRPKKFSLDIYK
;
A
#
# COMPACT_ATOMS: atom_id res chain seq x y z
N ASP A 1 1.33 -10.66 -14.32
CA ASP A 1 0.85 -9.59 -15.16
C ASP A 1 0.86 -9.92 -16.63
N MET A 2 1.88 -10.55 -17.19
CA MET A 2 2.02 -10.57 -18.64
C MET A 2 2.26 -11.97 -19.16
N ALA A 3 1.43 -12.40 -20.10
CA ALA A 3 1.72 -13.59 -20.85
C ALA A 3 2.93 -13.38 -21.75
N PHE A 4 3.49 -14.46 -22.13
CA PHE A 4 4.67 -14.51 -22.97
C PHE A 4 4.40 -14.22 -24.44
N ALA A 5 3.19 -14.43 -24.91
CA ALA A 5 2.70 -14.00 -26.22
C ALA A 5 2.17 -12.57 -26.14
N GLY A 6 1.74 -11.99 -27.24
CA GLY A 6 1.11 -10.68 -27.24
C GLY A 6 -0.18 -10.64 -26.40
N ASP A 7 -0.64 -9.44 -26.09
CA ASP A 7 -1.81 -9.17 -25.25
C ASP A 7 -3.06 -9.98 -25.68
N PHE A 8 -3.30 -10.06 -26.97
CA PHE A 8 -4.47 -10.76 -27.52
C PHE A 8 -4.56 -12.23 -27.12
N ASP A 9 -3.44 -12.95 -27.00
CA ASP A 9 -3.50 -14.37 -26.60
C ASP A 9 -3.89 -14.54 -25.15
N THR A 10 -3.39 -13.68 -24.26
CA THR A 10 -3.75 -13.66 -22.84
C THR A 10 -5.19 -13.26 -22.65
N VAL A 11 -5.60 -12.15 -23.27
CA VAL A 11 -6.97 -11.65 -23.23
C VAL A 11 -7.96 -12.64 -23.82
N THR A 12 -7.60 -13.35 -24.88
CA THR A 12 -8.45 -14.37 -25.48
C THR A 12 -8.73 -15.53 -24.52
N LYS A 13 -7.73 -16.00 -23.78
CA LYS A 13 -7.93 -17.05 -22.75
C LYS A 13 -8.80 -16.54 -21.62
N TYR A 14 -8.55 -15.34 -21.13
CA TYR A 14 -9.37 -14.73 -20.08
C TYR A 14 -10.84 -14.60 -20.52
N LYS A 15 -11.09 -14.02 -21.69
CA LYS A 15 -12.44 -13.84 -22.24
C LYS A 15 -13.21 -15.14 -22.43
N LYS A 16 -12.52 -16.25 -22.74
CA LYS A 16 -13.13 -17.57 -22.88
C LYS A 16 -13.53 -18.19 -21.53
N SER A 17 -12.80 -17.86 -20.47
CA SER A 17 -12.93 -18.54 -19.18
C SER A 17 -13.67 -17.72 -18.13
N MET A 18 -13.63 -16.40 -18.24
CA MET A 18 -14.13 -15.49 -17.21
C MET A 18 -15.21 -14.53 -17.75
N ALA A 19 -14.80 -13.41 -18.36
CA ALA A 19 -15.69 -12.32 -18.79
C ALA A 19 -14.95 -11.40 -19.79
N PRO A 20 -15.62 -10.38 -20.37
CA PRO A 20 -14.93 -9.26 -21.02
C PRO A 20 -13.91 -8.64 -20.07
N THR A 21 -12.85 -8.03 -20.61
CA THR A 21 -11.80 -7.36 -19.81
C THR A 21 -12.26 -6.01 -19.27
N TYR A 22 -13.27 -5.41 -19.88
CA TYR A 22 -13.94 -4.22 -19.36
C TYR A 22 -15.45 -4.35 -19.51
N TYR A 23 -16.19 -3.90 -18.52
CA TYR A 23 -17.65 -3.96 -18.45
C TYR A 23 -18.18 -3.12 -17.29
N SER A 24 -19.50 -2.92 -17.26
CA SER A 24 -20.17 -2.24 -16.16
C SER A 24 -21.43 -2.98 -15.72
N PHE A 25 -21.86 -2.72 -14.51
CA PHE A 25 -23.08 -3.25 -13.92
C PHE A 25 -23.54 -2.39 -12.75
N ASN A 26 -24.80 -2.57 -12.34
CA ASN A 26 -25.35 -1.88 -11.18
C ASN A 26 -25.61 -2.87 -10.05
N ILE A 27 -25.22 -2.50 -8.82
CA ILE A 27 -25.67 -3.15 -7.60
C ILE A 27 -26.24 -2.10 -6.67
N GLY A 28 -27.51 -2.24 -6.30
CA GLY A 28 -28.19 -1.26 -5.48
C GLY A 28 -28.23 0.12 -6.13
N LYS A 29 -27.66 1.12 -5.47
CA LYS A 29 -27.60 2.50 -5.94
C LYS A 29 -26.24 2.91 -6.51
N VAL A 30 -25.35 1.95 -6.75
CA VAL A 30 -23.99 2.19 -7.21
C VAL A 30 -23.77 1.60 -8.58
N HIS A 31 -23.06 2.33 -9.44
CA HIS A 31 -22.62 1.87 -10.75
C HIS A 31 -21.17 1.40 -10.66
N TYR A 32 -20.94 0.15 -11.00
CA TYR A 32 -19.63 -0.51 -10.99
C TYR A 32 -19.08 -0.62 -12.39
N VAL A 33 -17.80 -0.26 -12.53
CA VAL A 33 -17.08 -0.31 -13.81
C VAL A 33 -15.79 -1.09 -13.59
N VAL A 34 -15.51 -2.03 -14.47
CA VAL A 34 -14.23 -2.73 -14.57
C VAL A 34 -13.52 -2.24 -15.80
N ILE A 35 -12.25 -1.85 -15.66
CA ILE A 35 -11.42 -1.29 -16.73
C ILE A 35 -10.15 -2.13 -16.86
N ASP A 36 -9.75 -2.39 -18.10
CA ASP A 36 -8.46 -2.95 -18.48
C ASP A 36 -7.50 -1.79 -18.77
N ASP A 37 -6.62 -1.50 -17.82
CA ASP A 37 -5.73 -0.34 -17.81
C ASP A 37 -4.26 -0.68 -18.09
N ILE A 38 -4.01 -1.91 -18.54
CA ILE A 38 -2.69 -2.38 -18.95
C ILE A 38 -2.66 -2.49 -20.48
N ASP A 39 -2.12 -1.47 -21.12
CA ASP A 39 -1.95 -1.46 -22.58
C ASP A 39 -0.67 -2.22 -22.97
N CYS A 40 -0.82 -3.47 -23.35
CA CYS A 40 0.27 -4.38 -23.62
C CYS A 40 0.92 -4.09 -24.98
N LYS A 41 2.22 -3.82 -24.95
CA LYS A 41 3.07 -3.56 -26.14
C LYS A 41 3.97 -4.73 -26.51
N ASN A 42 3.65 -5.93 -26.06
CA ASN A 42 4.50 -7.10 -26.32
C ASN A 42 4.63 -7.41 -27.81
N THR A 43 5.85 -7.77 -28.22
CA THR A 43 6.19 -8.08 -29.62
C THR A 43 6.05 -9.57 -29.95
N GLY A 44 5.51 -10.38 -29.04
CA GLY A 44 5.32 -11.81 -29.23
C GLY A 44 6.53 -12.69 -28.89
N ALA A 45 7.69 -12.13 -28.56
CA ALA A 45 8.83 -12.89 -28.09
C ALA A 45 8.63 -13.31 -26.62
N ASN A 46 8.80 -14.59 -26.34
CA ASN A 46 8.59 -15.15 -24.99
C ASN A 46 9.80 -14.91 -24.06
N THR A 47 10.18 -13.65 -23.85
CA THR A 47 11.28 -13.27 -22.94
C THR A 47 10.86 -12.13 -22.05
N SER A 48 11.50 -12.01 -20.89
CA SER A 48 11.26 -10.87 -19.98
C SER A 48 11.59 -9.52 -20.62
N ALA A 49 12.52 -9.48 -21.57
CA ALA A 49 12.90 -8.28 -22.32
C ALA A 49 11.82 -7.82 -23.30
N SER A 50 10.92 -8.71 -23.73
CA SER A 50 9.81 -8.38 -24.63
C SER A 50 8.54 -7.97 -23.91
N ARG A 51 8.50 -8.10 -22.59
CA ARG A 51 7.35 -7.65 -21.78
C ARG A 51 7.35 -6.15 -21.66
N LYS A 52 6.53 -5.51 -22.48
CA LYS A 52 6.34 -4.06 -22.48
C LYS A 52 4.87 -3.75 -22.35
N TYR A 53 4.55 -2.87 -21.48
CA TYR A 53 3.18 -2.35 -21.30
C TYR A 53 3.23 -0.90 -20.83
N ASP A 54 2.14 -0.23 -21.03
CA ASP A 54 1.86 1.10 -20.49
C ASP A 54 0.68 1.01 -19.52
N ASP A 55 0.78 1.67 -18.38
CA ASP A 55 -0.34 1.90 -17.47
C ASP A 55 -1.23 2.96 -18.12
N SER A 56 -2.21 2.52 -18.90
CA SER A 56 -3.02 3.39 -19.73
C SER A 56 -4.34 2.73 -20.13
N VAL A 57 -5.42 3.48 -20.11
CA VAL A 57 -6.71 3.04 -20.67
C VAL A 57 -6.76 3.37 -22.15
N VAL A 58 -6.92 2.38 -23.02
CA VAL A 58 -6.97 2.61 -24.47
C VAL A 58 -8.18 3.42 -24.88
N ASN A 59 -8.07 4.18 -25.96
CA ASN A 59 -9.12 5.10 -26.42
C ASN A 59 -10.48 4.43 -26.63
N GLU A 60 -10.49 3.19 -27.13
CA GLU A 60 -11.72 2.40 -27.29
C GLU A 60 -12.50 2.26 -25.99
N GLN A 61 -11.80 1.97 -24.89
CA GLN A 61 -12.42 1.85 -23.56
C GLN A 61 -12.87 3.23 -23.04
N LEU A 62 -12.11 4.29 -23.31
CA LEU A 62 -12.51 5.65 -22.91
C LEU A 62 -13.81 6.08 -23.60
N GLU A 63 -13.95 5.84 -24.90
CA GLU A 63 -15.19 6.14 -25.64
C GLU A 63 -16.34 5.24 -25.19
N TRP A 64 -16.08 3.96 -24.92
CA TRP A 64 -17.06 3.07 -24.33
C TRP A 64 -17.54 3.58 -22.96
N LEU A 65 -16.61 3.92 -22.06
CA LEU A 65 -16.95 4.45 -20.73
C LEU A 65 -17.77 5.73 -20.81
N LYS A 66 -17.40 6.63 -21.69
CA LYS A 66 -18.15 7.88 -21.96
C LYS A 66 -19.58 7.57 -22.41
N LYS A 67 -19.75 6.57 -23.28
CA LYS A 67 -21.07 6.12 -23.73
C LYS A 67 -21.86 5.49 -22.61
N ASP A 68 -21.26 4.60 -21.85
CA ASP A 68 -21.87 3.93 -20.69
C ASP A 68 -22.38 4.96 -19.67
N LEU A 69 -21.51 5.88 -19.25
CA LEU A 69 -21.85 6.93 -18.29
C LEU A 69 -22.91 7.93 -18.80
N SER A 70 -23.17 7.98 -20.11
CA SER A 70 -24.26 8.82 -20.64
C SER A 70 -25.65 8.34 -20.21
N PHE A 71 -25.77 7.11 -19.74
CA PHE A 71 -27.01 6.52 -19.21
C PHE A 71 -27.08 6.55 -17.68
N VAL A 72 -26.01 7.00 -17.01
CA VAL A 72 -25.89 6.99 -15.54
C VAL A 72 -26.08 8.41 -14.99
N PRO A 73 -27.06 8.65 -14.10
CA PRO A 73 -27.23 9.95 -13.46
C PRO A 73 -25.99 10.38 -12.66
N LYS A 74 -25.64 11.67 -12.70
CA LYS A 74 -24.48 12.20 -11.95
C LYS A 74 -24.58 12.06 -10.42
N SER A 75 -25.76 11.79 -9.89
CA SER A 75 -25.98 11.48 -8.48
C SER A 75 -25.62 10.04 -8.09
N THR A 76 -25.43 9.17 -9.08
CA THR A 76 -25.04 7.77 -8.84
C THR A 76 -23.55 7.70 -8.57
N PRO A 77 -23.10 7.15 -7.42
CA PRO A 77 -21.71 6.92 -7.18
C PRO A 77 -21.12 5.87 -8.14
N LEU A 78 -19.87 6.07 -8.52
CA LEU A 78 -19.11 5.11 -9.31
C LEU A 78 -18.12 4.36 -8.44
N VAL A 79 -18.02 3.06 -8.65
CA VAL A 79 -16.87 2.24 -8.23
C VAL A 79 -16.16 1.78 -9.49
N ILE A 80 -14.90 2.17 -9.65
CA ILE A 80 -14.10 1.80 -10.81
C ILE A 80 -12.95 0.92 -10.35
N THR A 81 -12.94 -0.31 -10.81
CA THR A 81 -11.91 -1.30 -10.47
C THR A 81 -10.98 -1.47 -11.67
N MET A 82 -9.68 -1.32 -11.42
CA MET A 82 -8.63 -1.44 -12.41
C MET A 82 -7.33 -1.89 -11.74
N HIS A 83 -6.31 -2.27 -12.51
CA HIS A 83 -5.08 -2.83 -11.94
C HIS A 83 -4.11 -1.75 -11.47
N ALA A 84 -3.70 -0.83 -12.36
CA ALA A 84 -2.75 0.23 -12.04
C ALA A 84 -3.46 1.45 -11.42
N PRO A 85 -2.77 2.21 -10.53
CA PRO A 85 -3.39 3.36 -9.90
C PRO A 85 -3.49 4.57 -10.84
N VAL A 86 -4.58 5.32 -10.70
CA VAL A 86 -4.75 6.63 -11.36
C VAL A 86 -3.77 7.65 -10.77
N TYR A 87 -3.56 7.60 -9.45
CA TYR A 87 -2.65 8.50 -8.73
C TYR A 87 -1.59 7.70 -7.95
N ASN A 88 -0.40 8.28 -7.81
CA ASN A 88 0.63 7.75 -6.94
C ASN A 88 0.46 8.22 -5.48
N ASP A 89 1.28 7.69 -4.59
CA ASP A 89 1.29 8.02 -3.15
C ASP A 89 1.66 9.48 -2.82
N SER A 90 2.00 10.28 -3.83
CA SER A 90 2.26 11.73 -3.74
C SER A 90 1.11 12.56 -4.30
N ASN A 91 -0.04 11.94 -4.59
CA ASN A 91 -1.23 12.54 -5.20
C ASN A 91 -1.04 13.07 -6.63
N ASN A 92 0.02 12.67 -7.33
CA ASN A 92 0.24 13.00 -8.72
C ASN A 92 -0.35 11.93 -9.63
N ASN A 93 -0.68 12.29 -10.87
CA ASN A 93 -1.12 11.33 -11.88
C ASN A 93 -0.05 10.25 -12.07
N SER A 94 -0.47 8.99 -12.04
CA SER A 94 0.34 7.80 -12.27
C SER A 94 -0.03 7.15 -13.61
N LEU A 95 -1.32 7.00 -13.87
CA LEU A 95 -1.84 6.51 -15.14
C LEU A 95 -1.47 7.49 -16.26
N ASN A 96 -0.94 7.02 -17.39
CA ASN A 96 -0.44 7.85 -18.47
C ASN A 96 -1.49 8.83 -19.02
N ASN A 97 -2.75 8.40 -19.10
CA ASN A 97 -3.86 9.23 -19.56
C ASN A 97 -4.89 9.57 -18.46
N ALA A 98 -4.44 9.67 -17.21
CA ALA A 98 -5.29 10.00 -16.07
C ALA A 98 -6.20 11.21 -16.29
N SER A 99 -5.69 12.29 -16.90
CA SER A 99 -6.47 13.50 -17.13
C SER A 99 -7.65 13.29 -18.10
N ALA A 100 -7.48 12.49 -19.13
CA ALA A 100 -8.57 12.14 -20.05
C ALA A 100 -9.63 11.29 -19.33
N PHE A 101 -9.19 10.35 -18.53
CA PHE A 101 -10.06 9.50 -17.70
C PHE A 101 -10.87 10.34 -16.70
N GLU A 102 -10.20 11.25 -15.97
CA GLU A 102 -10.84 12.18 -15.03
C GLU A 102 -11.93 13.05 -15.70
N GLN A 103 -11.72 13.50 -16.93
CA GLN A 103 -12.72 14.29 -17.66
C GLN A 103 -14.01 13.51 -17.89
N ILE A 104 -13.92 12.23 -18.23
CA ILE A 104 -15.08 11.37 -18.49
C ILE A 104 -15.91 11.17 -17.21
N ILE A 105 -15.26 10.93 -16.08
CA ILE A 105 -15.95 10.69 -14.79
C ILE A 105 -16.31 11.98 -14.06
N SER A 106 -15.95 13.13 -14.60
CA SER A 106 -16.19 14.43 -13.95
C SER A 106 -17.65 14.62 -13.52
N GLY A 107 -17.82 15.07 -12.29
CA GLY A 107 -19.12 15.29 -11.65
C GLY A 107 -19.68 14.10 -10.87
N TYR A 108 -19.20 12.89 -11.09
CA TYR A 108 -19.54 11.74 -10.26
C TYR A 108 -18.71 11.68 -8.98
N THR A 109 -19.29 11.17 -7.90
CA THR A 109 -18.51 10.69 -6.77
C THR A 109 -17.94 9.32 -7.13
N THR A 110 -16.62 9.21 -7.22
CA THR A 110 -15.94 8.03 -7.76
C THR A 110 -14.97 7.46 -6.74
N HIS A 111 -15.09 6.15 -6.51
CA HIS A 111 -14.12 5.36 -5.78
C HIS A 111 -13.34 4.49 -6.75
N PHE A 112 -12.01 4.67 -6.81
CA PHE A 112 -11.11 3.77 -7.52
C PHE A 112 -10.60 2.67 -6.60
N TRP A 113 -10.61 1.44 -7.09
CA TRP A 113 -10.04 0.27 -6.44
C TRP A 113 -8.92 -0.25 -7.32
N THR A 114 -7.69 0.04 -6.90
CA THR A 114 -6.47 -0.22 -7.67
C THR A 114 -5.46 -1.04 -6.85
N GLY A 115 -4.39 -1.50 -7.48
CA GLY A 115 -3.34 -2.30 -6.85
C GLY A 115 -1.98 -2.03 -7.48
N HIS A 116 -1.39 -3.03 -8.14
CA HIS A 116 -0.15 -2.97 -8.94
C HIS A 116 1.11 -2.66 -8.13
N THR A 117 1.08 -1.63 -7.31
CA THR A 117 2.26 -1.09 -6.60
C THR A 117 2.77 -1.98 -5.48
N HIS A 118 1.95 -2.95 -5.00
CA HIS A 118 2.20 -3.76 -3.80
C HIS A 118 2.48 -2.92 -2.53
N LYS A 119 2.05 -1.67 -2.54
CA LYS A 119 2.05 -0.75 -1.40
C LYS A 119 0.62 -0.37 -1.07
N MET A 120 0.39 0.08 0.14
CA MET A 120 -0.92 0.51 0.60
C MET A 120 -0.95 2.01 0.80
N TYR A 121 -1.83 2.69 0.06
CA TYR A 121 -2.08 4.12 0.26
C TYR A 121 -3.45 4.52 -0.25
N ASN A 122 -3.96 5.60 0.28
CA ASN A 122 -5.20 6.23 -0.17
C ASN A 122 -4.93 7.63 -0.72
N VAL A 123 -5.67 8.02 -1.76
CA VAL A 123 -5.63 9.37 -2.33
C VAL A 123 -7.00 10.00 -2.19
N ASP A 124 -7.15 10.95 -1.27
CA ASP A 124 -8.40 11.65 -1.01
C ASP A 124 -8.46 12.97 -1.81
N LYS A 125 -9.22 12.99 -2.89
CA LYS A 125 -9.58 14.16 -3.70
C LYS A 125 -11.10 14.40 -3.69
N LEU A 126 -11.81 13.90 -2.67
CA LEU A 126 -13.28 14.02 -2.60
C LEU A 126 -13.75 15.48 -2.63
N SER A 127 -13.09 16.37 -1.91
CA SER A 127 -13.45 17.79 -1.85
C SER A 127 -13.18 18.56 -3.15
N SER A 128 -12.16 18.18 -3.91
CA SER A 128 -11.72 18.90 -5.11
C SER A 128 -12.23 18.30 -6.41
N LYS A 129 -12.30 16.97 -6.49
CA LYS A 129 -12.66 16.23 -7.73
C LYS A 129 -13.76 15.20 -7.51
N LYS A 130 -14.26 15.02 -6.29
CA LYS A 130 -15.16 13.93 -5.89
C LYS A 130 -14.56 12.53 -6.10
N ILE A 131 -13.27 12.39 -5.99
CA ILE A 131 -12.54 11.14 -6.24
C ILE A 131 -11.87 10.67 -4.95
N PHE A 132 -11.97 9.36 -4.68
CA PHE A 132 -11.18 8.68 -3.67
C PHE A 132 -10.53 7.44 -4.31
N GLU A 133 -9.23 7.30 -4.23
CA GLU A 133 -8.54 6.12 -4.71
C GLU A 133 -8.00 5.30 -3.55
N HIS A 134 -8.31 4.02 -3.59
CA HIS A 134 -7.84 2.98 -2.70
C HIS A 134 -6.81 2.14 -3.44
N ASN A 135 -5.51 2.40 -3.24
CA ASN A 135 -4.48 1.50 -3.73
C ASN A 135 -4.26 0.40 -2.71
N ALA A 136 -4.79 -0.78 -3.01
CA ALA A 136 -4.75 -1.93 -2.11
C ALA A 136 -3.36 -2.55 -2.08
N GLY A 137 -2.87 -2.87 -0.89
CA GLY A 137 -1.73 -3.75 -0.72
C GLY A 137 -2.05 -5.15 -1.21
N ALA A 138 -1.04 -5.86 -1.73
CA ALA A 138 -1.24 -7.21 -2.23
C ALA A 138 -1.40 -8.22 -1.09
N VAL A 139 -2.27 -9.22 -1.29
CA VAL A 139 -2.40 -10.37 -0.36
C VAL A 139 -1.04 -11.06 -0.15
N CYS A 140 -0.24 -11.14 -1.21
CA CYS A 140 1.12 -11.71 -1.19
C CYS A 140 2.18 -10.75 -0.65
N ALA A 141 1.82 -9.55 -0.21
CA ALA A 141 2.76 -8.50 0.21
C ALA A 141 3.83 -8.26 -0.87
N THR A 142 5.11 -8.44 -0.55
CA THR A 142 6.19 -8.37 -1.54
C THR A 142 6.35 -9.72 -2.25
N TRP A 143 5.44 -10.09 -3.16
CA TRP A 143 5.44 -11.31 -4.00
C TRP A 143 5.70 -12.61 -3.23
N TRP A 144 5.30 -12.71 -1.97
CA TRP A 144 5.62 -13.79 -1.02
C TRP A 144 7.11 -13.88 -0.63
N TRP A 145 7.95 -12.95 -1.09
CA TRP A 145 9.39 -13.01 -0.87
C TRP A 145 9.78 -12.89 0.61
N THR A 146 9.14 -12.02 1.35
CA THR A 146 9.43 -11.86 2.78
C THR A 146 9.16 -13.14 3.55
N GLY A 147 8.03 -13.80 3.31
CA GLY A 147 7.70 -15.09 3.91
C GLY A 147 8.61 -16.23 3.47
N HIS A 148 9.15 -16.17 2.26
CA HIS A 148 10.15 -17.12 1.77
C HIS A 148 11.51 -16.95 2.47
N LEU A 149 11.92 -15.70 2.69
CA LEU A 149 13.22 -15.37 3.30
C LEU A 149 13.18 -15.36 4.82
N THR A 150 12.03 -15.05 5.41
CA THR A 150 11.81 -15.00 6.85
C THR A 150 10.44 -15.63 7.14
N SER A 151 10.46 -16.88 7.59
CA SER A 151 9.26 -17.70 7.78
C SER A 151 8.17 -16.98 8.59
N GLY A 152 6.92 -17.09 8.11
CA GLY A 152 5.75 -16.47 8.75
C GLY A 152 5.60 -14.97 8.54
N MET A 153 6.52 -14.33 7.83
CA MET A 153 6.52 -12.88 7.64
C MET A 153 6.10 -12.52 6.21
N HIS A 154 4.87 -12.05 6.06
CA HIS A 154 4.34 -11.53 4.80
C HIS A 154 4.04 -10.05 4.97
N ILE A 155 4.99 -9.20 4.58
CA ILE A 155 4.88 -7.74 4.64
C ILE A 155 5.25 -7.11 3.30
N ALA A 156 4.60 -6.00 2.99
CA ALA A 156 4.83 -5.21 1.79
C ALA A 156 6.06 -4.30 1.94
N GLN A 157 6.52 -3.73 0.84
CA GLN A 157 7.71 -2.86 0.79
C GLN A 157 7.61 -1.62 1.68
N ASP A 158 6.40 -1.20 2.04
CA ASP A 158 6.09 -0.09 2.95
C ASP A 158 5.90 -0.53 4.41
N GLY A 159 6.08 -1.82 4.70
CA GLY A 159 5.93 -2.41 6.02
C GLY A 159 4.51 -2.79 6.41
N ALA A 160 3.52 -2.53 5.58
CA ALA A 160 2.15 -3.01 5.81
C ALA A 160 2.10 -4.55 5.71
N PRO A 161 1.25 -5.24 6.50
CA PRO A 161 1.05 -6.67 6.30
C PRO A 161 0.42 -6.96 4.94
N GLY A 162 0.65 -8.15 4.39
CA GLY A 162 -0.17 -8.65 3.28
C GLY A 162 -1.63 -8.76 3.73
N GLY A 163 -2.57 -8.46 2.86
CA GLY A 163 -3.97 -8.44 3.25
C GLY A 163 -4.91 -7.96 2.13
N TYR A 164 -6.10 -7.58 2.54
CA TYR A 164 -7.17 -7.14 1.64
C TYR A 164 -8.06 -6.09 2.33
N SER A 165 -8.76 -5.31 1.55
CA SER A 165 -9.76 -4.37 2.06
C SER A 165 -11.15 -5.03 2.07
N ILE A 166 -11.91 -4.74 3.12
CA ILE A 166 -13.34 -5.03 3.22
C ILE A 166 -14.07 -3.72 3.02
N VAL A 167 -15.10 -3.74 2.17
CA VAL A 167 -15.90 -2.55 1.84
C VAL A 167 -17.35 -2.86 2.06
N ASP A 168 -17.99 -2.07 2.90
CA ASP A 168 -19.43 -2.09 3.12
C ASP A 168 -20.08 -0.93 2.37
N VAL A 169 -21.15 -1.24 1.62
CA VAL A 169 -21.90 -0.25 0.84
C VAL A 169 -23.34 -0.23 1.30
N THR A 170 -23.77 0.88 1.90
CA THR A 170 -25.15 1.08 2.34
C THR A 170 -25.77 2.24 1.58
N GLY A 171 -26.64 1.90 0.63
CA GLY A 171 -27.23 2.91 -0.27
C GLY A 171 -26.18 3.53 -1.20
N THR A 172 -25.70 4.73 -0.89
CA THR A 172 -24.64 5.46 -1.59
C THR A 172 -23.41 5.71 -0.72
N ASP A 173 -23.43 5.24 0.53
CA ASP A 173 -22.37 5.45 1.51
C ASP A 173 -21.41 4.26 1.52
N PHE A 174 -20.11 4.56 1.63
CA PHE A 174 -19.03 3.58 1.62
C PHE A 174 -18.27 3.64 2.94
N GLU A 175 -18.12 2.48 3.57
CA GLU A 175 -17.19 2.27 4.67
C GLU A 175 -16.19 1.19 4.29
N TRP A 176 -14.95 1.32 4.73
CA TRP A 176 -13.91 0.34 4.42
C TRP A 176 -12.92 0.18 5.54
N CYS A 177 -12.36 -1.01 5.64
CA CYS A 177 -11.26 -1.29 6.53
C CYS A 177 -10.25 -2.22 5.86
N PHE A 178 -9.02 -2.22 6.36
CA PHE A 178 -8.01 -3.17 5.96
C PHE A 178 -8.03 -4.39 6.89
N LYS A 179 -7.87 -5.56 6.30
CA LYS A 179 -7.75 -6.84 7.01
C LYS A 179 -6.44 -7.51 6.65
N GLY A 180 -5.47 -7.48 7.56
CA GLY A 180 -4.21 -8.21 7.42
C GLY A 180 -4.45 -9.73 7.44
N THR A 181 -3.80 -10.46 6.52
CA THR A 181 -3.85 -11.93 6.49
C THR A 181 -3.32 -12.52 7.79
N GLY A 182 -4.11 -13.39 8.43
CA GLY A 182 -3.75 -13.96 9.72
C GLY A 182 -3.78 -12.99 10.91
N ARG A 183 -4.32 -11.78 10.74
CA ARG A 183 -4.43 -10.76 11.78
C ARG A 183 -5.87 -10.51 12.19
N ASP A 184 -6.05 -10.00 13.41
CA ASP A 184 -7.33 -9.42 13.79
C ASP A 184 -7.60 -8.14 13.00
N ILE A 185 -8.87 -7.80 12.79
CA ILE A 185 -9.28 -6.59 12.07
C ILE A 185 -8.85 -5.31 12.81
N SER A 186 -8.68 -5.38 14.13
CA SER A 186 -8.19 -4.27 14.95
C SER A 186 -6.69 -3.97 14.75
N HIS A 187 -5.96 -4.87 14.08
CA HIS A 187 -4.53 -4.67 13.84
C HIS A 187 -4.30 -3.72 12.67
N GLN A 188 -4.37 -2.40 12.94
CA GLN A 188 -4.28 -1.35 11.93
C GLN A 188 -2.97 -0.56 11.94
N PHE A 189 -2.07 -0.85 12.90
CA PHE A 189 -0.75 -0.21 12.98
C PHE A 189 0.25 -1.08 13.72
N ARG A 190 1.53 -0.73 13.60
CA ARG A 190 2.65 -1.34 14.34
C ARG A 190 3.56 -0.26 14.90
N THR A 191 4.07 -0.49 16.10
CA THR A 191 4.95 0.45 16.77
C THR A 191 6.37 -0.09 16.89
N TYR A 192 7.34 0.83 16.82
CA TYR A 192 8.76 0.53 16.94
C TYR A 192 9.43 1.46 17.97
N ASP A 193 10.09 0.86 18.96
CA ASP A 193 10.98 1.61 19.85
C ASP A 193 12.33 1.80 19.17
N ARG A 194 12.62 3.03 18.71
CA ARG A 194 13.87 3.31 17.99
C ARG A 194 15.12 3.02 18.81
N ASN A 195 15.04 3.14 20.14
CA ASN A 195 16.15 2.82 21.04
C ASN A 195 16.51 1.33 21.02
N GLN A 196 15.60 0.47 20.58
CA GLN A 196 15.80 -0.99 20.51
C GLN A 196 16.18 -1.47 19.09
N ILE A 197 16.35 -0.55 18.14
CA ILE A 197 16.65 -0.88 16.75
C ILE A 197 18.03 -0.33 16.38
N VAL A 198 18.99 -1.24 16.21
CA VAL A 198 20.33 -0.93 15.69
C VAL A 198 20.61 -1.94 14.56
N MET A 199 20.63 -1.44 13.32
CA MET A 199 20.87 -2.25 12.14
C MET A 199 22.31 -2.15 11.68
N THR A 200 22.99 -3.30 11.63
CA THR A 200 24.31 -3.42 11.02
C THR A 200 24.31 -4.60 10.05
N ALA A 201 25.13 -4.54 9.02
CA ALA A 201 25.28 -5.66 8.10
C ALA A 201 25.80 -6.92 8.80
N GLU A 202 26.74 -6.77 9.72
CA GLU A 202 27.26 -7.86 10.55
C GLU A 202 26.15 -8.64 11.27
N LYS A 203 25.17 -7.94 11.82
CA LYS A 203 24.09 -8.54 12.60
C LYS A 203 23.00 -9.18 11.75
N PHE A 204 22.66 -8.59 10.60
CA PHE A 204 21.44 -8.95 9.86
C PHE A 204 21.67 -9.58 8.50
N VAL A 205 22.75 -9.26 7.80
CA VAL A 205 23.08 -9.92 6.51
C VAL A 205 23.60 -11.33 6.84
N PRO A 206 23.03 -12.39 6.23
CA PRO A 206 23.50 -13.75 6.47
C PRO A 206 24.99 -13.92 6.17
N SER A 207 25.71 -14.68 6.99
CA SER A 207 27.15 -14.84 6.88
C SER A 207 27.63 -15.28 5.49
N ASN A 208 26.86 -16.16 4.83
CA ASN A 208 27.15 -16.65 3.47
C ASN A 208 26.86 -15.61 2.37
N LYS A 209 26.31 -14.45 2.72
CA LYS A 209 26.04 -13.33 1.80
C LYS A 209 26.82 -12.07 2.14
N GLN A 210 27.57 -12.08 3.22
CA GLN A 210 28.39 -10.93 3.59
C GLN A 210 29.51 -10.72 2.58
N SER A 211 29.59 -9.51 2.07
CA SER A 211 30.65 -8.96 1.23
C SER A 211 30.64 -7.44 1.38
N ALA A 212 31.73 -6.79 0.99
CA ALA A 212 31.78 -5.32 1.07
C ALA A 212 30.64 -4.65 0.33
N SER A 213 30.26 -5.16 -0.87
CA SER A 213 29.17 -4.61 -1.67
C SER A 213 27.77 -4.87 -1.05
N ASN A 214 27.53 -6.10 -0.58
CA ASN A 214 26.25 -6.45 0.03
C ASN A 214 26.03 -5.75 1.38
N ASN A 215 27.09 -5.66 2.20
CA ASN A 215 27.03 -4.97 3.47
C ASN A 215 26.73 -3.50 3.26
N LYS A 216 27.45 -2.85 2.34
CA LYS A 216 27.17 -1.46 1.97
C LYS A 216 25.75 -1.27 1.42
N ALA A 217 25.27 -2.13 0.54
CA ALA A 217 23.93 -2.03 -0.02
C ALA A 217 22.84 -2.14 1.05
N PHE A 218 23.01 -3.04 2.02
CA PHE A 218 22.10 -3.14 3.17
C PHE A 218 22.16 -1.90 4.06
N GLU A 219 23.35 -1.42 4.39
CA GLU A 219 23.53 -0.26 5.26
C GLU A 219 23.02 1.02 4.59
N ASP A 220 23.24 1.22 3.29
CA ASP A 220 22.64 2.32 2.54
C ASP A 220 21.10 2.25 2.55
N ALA A 221 20.54 1.03 2.43
CA ALA A 221 19.09 0.84 2.53
C ALA A 221 18.55 1.13 3.94
N ALA A 222 19.30 0.74 4.97
CA ALA A 222 18.93 0.83 6.39
C ALA A 222 19.40 2.12 7.08
N LYS A 223 19.90 3.11 6.34
CA LYS A 223 20.60 4.31 6.88
C LYS A 223 19.91 5.00 8.06
N ASP A 224 18.58 5.03 8.08
CA ASP A 224 17.77 5.66 9.14
C ASP A 224 17.74 4.84 10.43
N TRP A 225 18.19 3.58 10.38
CA TRP A 225 18.14 2.62 11.46
C TRP A 225 19.52 2.13 11.90
N ILE A 226 20.60 2.65 11.30
CA ILE A 226 21.98 2.36 11.67
C ILE A 226 22.35 3.11 12.95
N GLY A 227 23.14 2.45 13.76
CA GLY A 227 23.68 3.03 14.99
C GLY A 227 22.66 3.14 16.12
N PRO A 228 23.16 3.38 17.33
CA PRO A 228 22.33 3.60 18.50
C PRO A 228 21.54 4.90 18.34
N ASN A 229 20.36 4.94 18.96
CA ASN A 229 19.54 6.15 19.04
C ASN A 229 19.04 6.27 20.47
N ASP A 230 19.44 7.35 21.13
CA ASP A 230 19.04 7.74 22.48
C ASP A 230 17.99 8.84 22.51
N GLY A 231 17.45 9.20 21.34
CA GLY A 231 16.46 10.26 21.18
C GLY A 231 15.05 9.90 21.66
N ASN A 232 14.86 8.70 22.20
CA ASN A 232 13.59 8.19 22.73
C ASN A 232 12.43 8.22 21.72
N TYR A 233 12.73 8.17 20.41
CA TYR A 233 11.71 8.15 19.39
C TYR A 233 10.97 6.81 19.34
N VAL A 234 9.65 6.91 19.16
CA VAL A 234 8.78 5.79 18.82
C VAL A 234 8.20 6.05 17.44
N TYR A 235 8.24 5.05 16.57
CA TYR A 235 7.67 5.10 15.23
C TYR A 235 6.39 4.27 15.20
N ILE A 236 5.41 4.77 14.45
CA ILE A 236 4.07 4.17 14.32
C ILE A 236 3.79 4.04 12.83
N ASN A 237 3.76 2.82 12.31
CA ASN A 237 3.41 2.53 10.92
C ASN A 237 1.92 2.20 10.86
N VAL A 238 1.12 3.08 10.24
CA VAL A 238 -0.34 3.00 10.19
C VAL A 238 -0.77 2.67 8.77
N TRP A 239 -1.17 1.44 8.54
CA TRP A 239 -1.62 1.03 7.21
C TRP A 239 -3.03 1.48 6.89
N ASN A 240 -3.34 1.58 5.61
CA ASN A 240 -4.60 2.13 5.08
C ASN A 240 -4.91 3.58 5.51
N TYR A 241 -3.89 4.31 5.97
CA TYR A 241 -4.01 5.69 6.40
C TYR A 241 -4.52 6.61 5.29
N ASP A 242 -5.40 7.53 5.63
CA ASP A 242 -5.75 8.69 4.82
C ASP A 242 -5.76 9.97 5.70
N PRO A 243 -5.79 11.18 5.08
CA PRO A 243 -5.66 12.43 5.82
C PRO A 243 -6.74 12.74 6.88
N LYS A 244 -7.86 11.99 6.89
CA LYS A 244 -8.91 12.14 7.91
C LYS A 244 -8.68 11.29 9.15
N TRP A 245 -7.69 10.39 9.13
CA TRP A 245 -7.32 9.63 10.31
C TRP A 245 -6.60 10.52 11.32
N THR A 246 -6.80 10.27 12.60
CA THR A 246 -6.09 10.96 13.69
C THR A 246 -5.23 9.98 14.47
N ILE A 247 -4.07 10.46 14.89
CA ILE A 247 -3.12 9.69 15.70
C ILE A 247 -2.80 10.53 16.93
N GLU A 248 -3.12 9.99 18.10
CA GLU A 248 -2.86 10.60 19.39
C GLU A 248 -1.91 9.70 20.18
N VAL A 249 -0.90 10.30 20.81
CA VAL A 249 0.00 9.59 21.71
C VAL A 249 0.11 10.37 23.00
N LYS A 250 -0.02 9.67 24.12
CA LYS A 250 0.13 10.26 25.46
C LYS A 250 1.23 9.54 26.23
N GLU A 251 1.94 10.30 27.02
CA GLU A 251 2.91 9.86 28.02
C GLU A 251 2.50 10.44 29.37
N ASP A 252 2.22 9.61 30.36
CA ASP A 252 1.71 10.03 31.68
C ASP A 252 0.50 10.99 31.58
N GLY A 253 -0.43 10.68 30.68
CA GLY A 253 -1.63 11.46 30.42
C GLY A 253 -1.40 12.75 29.59
N LYS A 254 -0.17 13.14 29.31
CA LYS A 254 0.18 14.33 28.50
C LYS A 254 0.32 13.98 27.03
N ALA A 255 -0.30 14.75 26.15
CA ALA A 255 -0.19 14.56 24.72
C ALA A 255 1.23 14.87 24.22
N LEU A 256 1.76 14.01 23.35
CA LEU A 256 2.99 14.20 22.62
C LEU A 256 2.71 14.72 21.21
N THR A 257 3.66 15.49 20.66
CA THR A 257 3.57 15.92 19.26
C THR A 257 3.84 14.74 18.33
N VAL A 258 2.87 14.44 17.47
CA VAL A 258 2.97 13.40 16.44
C VAL A 258 3.45 14.04 15.14
N GLU A 259 4.54 13.53 14.57
CA GLU A 259 5.09 13.97 13.29
C GLU A 259 4.93 12.88 12.25
N ARG A 260 4.42 13.23 11.06
CA ARG A 260 4.42 12.31 9.90
C ARG A 260 5.79 12.34 9.24
N VAL A 261 6.37 11.18 8.97
CA VAL A 261 7.72 11.05 8.39
C VAL A 261 7.72 10.14 7.17
N THR A 262 8.66 10.37 6.27
CA THR A 262 8.89 9.51 5.10
C THR A 262 10.17 8.71 5.33
N ILE A 263 10.02 7.44 5.67
CA ILE A 263 11.09 6.56 6.09
C ILE A 263 10.82 5.11 5.65
N LYS A 264 11.85 4.30 5.54
CA LYS A 264 11.73 2.87 5.27
C LYS A 264 11.31 2.09 6.52
N ASP A 265 10.45 1.10 6.35
CA ASP A 265 10.02 0.23 7.46
C ASP A 265 11.16 -0.71 7.90
N PRO A 266 11.50 -0.77 9.21
CA PRO A 266 12.62 -1.55 9.69
C PRO A 266 12.39 -3.06 9.58
N LEU A 267 11.15 -3.52 9.67
CA LEU A 267 10.84 -4.94 9.61
C LEU A 267 11.01 -5.48 8.19
N HIS A 268 10.58 -4.71 7.16
CA HIS A 268 10.81 -5.09 5.78
C HIS A 268 12.30 -5.05 5.41
N LEU A 269 13.06 -4.08 5.92
CA LEU A 269 14.53 -4.05 5.73
C LEU A 269 15.18 -5.35 6.17
N ILE A 270 14.80 -5.89 7.32
CA ILE A 270 15.41 -7.12 7.83
C ILE A 270 14.86 -8.36 7.11
N SER A 271 13.56 -8.39 6.82
CA SER A 271 12.96 -9.55 6.18
C SER A 271 13.34 -9.71 4.71
N TYR A 272 13.69 -8.61 4.03
CA TYR A 272 14.05 -8.63 2.62
C TYR A 272 15.47 -8.13 2.35
N ASN A 273 15.78 -6.84 2.60
CA ASN A 273 17.08 -6.25 2.20
C ASN A 273 18.27 -6.94 2.87
N ALA A 274 18.16 -7.35 4.14
CA ALA A 274 19.21 -8.11 4.78
C ALA A 274 19.48 -9.48 4.12
N LYS A 275 18.44 -10.12 3.62
CA LYS A 275 18.54 -11.44 2.96
C LYS A 275 18.89 -11.32 1.48
N THR A 276 18.56 -10.20 0.85
CA THR A 276 18.75 -9.94 -0.58
C THR A 276 19.21 -8.49 -0.79
N PRO A 277 20.45 -8.12 -0.36
CA PRO A 277 20.90 -6.72 -0.30
C PRO A 277 20.78 -5.97 -1.64
N THR A 278 20.97 -6.67 -2.75
CA THR A 278 20.90 -6.12 -4.12
C THR A 278 19.63 -6.56 -4.87
N GLY A 279 18.61 -7.07 -4.15
CA GLY A 279 17.37 -7.53 -4.76
C GLY A 279 16.46 -6.39 -5.26
N GLY A 280 15.70 -6.68 -6.33
CA GLY A 280 14.82 -5.69 -6.98
C GLY A 280 13.59 -5.24 -6.17
N PHE A 281 13.22 -5.96 -5.11
CA PHE A 281 12.02 -5.68 -4.30
C PHE A 281 12.36 -5.07 -2.93
N GLY A 282 13.43 -4.26 -2.88
CA GLY A 282 13.89 -3.60 -1.66
C GLY A 282 12.83 -2.72 -1.01
N THR A 283 13.00 -2.46 0.29
CA THR A 283 12.13 -1.60 1.07
C THR A 283 12.02 -0.21 0.43
N THR A 284 10.80 0.24 0.22
CA THR A 284 10.51 1.61 -0.22
C THR A 284 10.22 2.51 1.00
N THR A 285 10.37 3.81 0.82
CA THR A 285 9.89 4.75 1.84
C THR A 285 8.37 4.71 1.91
N THR A 286 7.83 4.70 3.14
CA THR A 286 6.39 4.82 3.37
C THR A 286 6.02 6.23 3.80
N LYS A 287 4.83 6.70 3.42
CA LYS A 287 4.26 7.99 3.83
C LYS A 287 3.19 7.85 4.91
N HIS A 288 2.99 6.67 5.43
CA HIS A 288 2.09 6.39 6.53
C HIS A 288 2.83 6.00 7.82
N MET A 289 4.08 6.44 7.94
CA MET A 289 4.87 6.36 9.16
C MET A 289 4.78 7.67 9.93
N PHE A 290 4.60 7.53 11.25
CA PHE A 290 4.56 8.64 12.20
C PHE A 290 5.60 8.43 13.27
N ARG A 291 6.02 9.50 13.94
CA ARG A 291 6.92 9.39 15.10
C ARG A 291 6.52 10.35 16.21
N VAL A 292 6.86 9.98 17.42
CA VAL A 292 6.80 10.83 18.61
C VAL A 292 8.12 10.75 19.37
N LYS A 293 8.45 11.81 20.09
CA LYS A 293 9.60 11.83 21.01
C LYS A 293 9.10 11.70 22.43
N ALA A 294 9.41 10.59 23.09
CA ALA A 294 9.10 10.37 24.50
C ALA A 294 10.14 11.06 25.42
N SER A 295 9.78 11.27 26.66
CA SER A 295 10.67 11.92 27.66
C SER A 295 11.79 11.00 28.14
N SER A 296 11.55 9.67 28.17
CA SER A 296 12.53 8.68 28.60
C SER A 296 12.53 7.42 27.73
N ALA A 297 13.51 6.57 27.92
CA ALA A 297 13.62 5.29 27.23
C ALA A 297 12.68 4.20 27.79
N THR A 298 12.10 4.44 28.96
CA THR A 298 11.31 3.43 29.69
C THR A 298 9.85 3.84 29.93
N SER A 299 9.46 5.05 29.52
CA SER A 299 8.09 5.53 29.67
C SER A 299 7.10 4.69 28.85
N THR A 300 5.93 4.42 29.42
CA THR A 300 4.81 3.81 28.71
C THR A 300 4.09 4.87 27.89
N LEU A 301 3.74 4.52 26.64
CA LEU A 301 2.99 5.38 25.75
C LEU A 301 1.61 4.80 25.47
N GLU A 302 0.58 5.61 25.64
CA GLU A 302 -0.79 5.30 25.23
C GLU A 302 -1.00 5.83 23.81
N ILE A 303 -1.12 4.91 22.84
CA ILE A 303 -1.26 5.21 21.43
C ILE A 303 -2.70 4.95 21.01
N LYS A 304 -3.31 5.93 20.37
CA LYS A 304 -4.68 5.86 19.85
C LYS A 304 -4.69 6.32 18.41
N VAL A 305 -5.16 5.47 17.53
CA VAL A 305 -5.39 5.74 16.11
C VAL A 305 -6.90 5.68 15.86
N VAL A 306 -7.45 6.68 15.19
CA VAL A 306 -8.87 6.74 14.83
C VAL A 306 -8.98 6.90 13.33
N ASP A 307 -9.72 6.01 12.69
CA ASP A 307 -9.96 6.08 11.25
C ASP A 307 -11.02 7.13 10.89
N ARG A 308 -11.29 7.31 9.60
CA ARG A 308 -12.27 8.30 9.13
C ARG A 308 -13.70 8.00 9.51
N PHE A 309 -14.01 6.77 9.93
CA PHE A 309 -15.33 6.30 10.34
C PHE A 309 -15.53 6.33 11.86
N GLY A 310 -14.49 6.70 12.61
CA GLY A 310 -14.52 6.78 14.06
C GLY A 310 -14.14 5.48 14.76
N ASN A 311 -13.70 4.45 14.04
CA ASN A 311 -13.17 3.24 14.66
C ASN A 311 -11.86 3.53 15.37
N ILE A 312 -11.70 2.99 16.58
CA ILE A 312 -10.60 3.29 17.48
C ILE A 312 -9.69 2.07 17.61
N TYR A 313 -8.41 2.28 17.39
CA TYR A 313 -7.36 1.26 17.54
C TYR A 313 -6.34 1.76 18.56
N THR A 314 -5.99 0.95 19.55
CA THR A 314 -5.14 1.37 20.67
C THR A 314 -4.01 0.40 20.96
N GLU A 315 -2.91 0.94 21.46
CA GLU A 315 -1.82 0.17 22.06
C GLU A 315 -1.30 0.90 23.31
N SER A 316 -1.18 0.19 24.44
CA SER A 316 -0.39 0.64 25.58
C SER A 316 1.02 0.06 25.40
N MET A 317 1.94 0.88 24.93
CA MET A 317 3.29 0.48 24.58
C MET A 317 4.21 0.61 25.78
N THR A 318 4.47 -0.51 26.46
CA THR A 318 5.51 -0.57 27.50
C THR A 318 6.90 -0.58 26.87
N ARG A 319 7.80 0.27 27.37
CA ARG A 319 9.16 0.41 26.87
C ARG A 319 10.19 -0.01 27.95
N PRO A 320 11.36 -0.55 27.57
CA PRO A 320 11.82 -0.78 26.20
C PRO A 320 11.02 -1.91 25.48
N LYS A 321 10.51 -1.60 24.29
CA LYS A 321 9.84 -2.59 23.43
C LYS A 321 10.86 -3.23 22.49
N LYS A 322 11.18 -4.50 22.71
CA LYS A 322 12.14 -5.23 21.87
C LYS A 322 11.71 -5.25 20.42
N PHE A 323 12.66 -5.05 19.52
CA PHE A 323 12.43 -5.26 18.10
C PHE A 323 12.29 -6.76 17.81
N SER A 324 11.13 -7.17 17.37
CA SER A 324 10.80 -8.58 17.11
C SER A 324 10.58 -8.81 15.62
N LEU A 325 11.10 -9.94 15.12
CA LEU A 325 10.76 -10.48 13.80
C LEU A 325 9.46 -11.30 13.83
N ASP A 326 8.92 -11.54 15.00
CA ASP A 326 7.62 -12.16 15.14
C ASP A 326 6.55 -11.12 14.87
N ILE A 327 5.99 -11.20 13.68
CA ILE A 327 4.95 -10.27 13.24
C ILE A 327 3.61 -10.50 13.97
N TYR A 328 3.49 -11.57 14.75
CA TYR A 328 2.29 -11.91 15.53
C TYR A 328 2.36 -11.43 16.99
N LYS A 329 3.46 -10.78 17.37
CA LYS A 329 3.65 -10.19 18.70
C LYS A 329 3.83 -8.69 18.64
#